data_d8d135efb7602e351e0c152c8278d10f
#
_entry.id   d8d135efb7602e351e0c152c8278d10f
#
_cell.length_a   1.000
_cell.length_b   1.000
_cell.length_c   1.000
_cell.angle_alpha   90.00
_cell.angle_beta   90.00
_cell.angle_gamma   90.00
#
_symmetry.space_group_name_H-M   'P 1'
#
loop_
_entity.id
_entity.type
_entity.pdbx_description
1 polymer ?
#
loop_
_entity_poly.entity_id
_entity_poly.type
_entity_poly.pdbx_seq_one_letter_code
_entity_poly.pdbx_strand_id
1 'polypeptide(L)'
;MSVTSLFNVQVGKETTWGTAVAQTAKLMGVKSLTPTPLVNTKLFKHLRGSLQPAFEAMLAGGAGAASLEETGTYEDILFAFESLMHIATPTGAGPYTRPYAAPHATQPTRRFETLCQGQGSDIYSLLGAITTTMTLKAMAGENDTEMTITRELIGQKWAEDTVDSLSDRTVNPIMASHFACYMDAWGGTMGTTALTATVKGFELSLMAPAIYKRYLGNLFPGGLEYPEWGFSDNKLKLSLEFNSTVNSIVDSIIGAAA
;
A
#
# COMPACT_ATOMS: atom_id res chain seq x y z
N MET A 1 10.13 28.01 5.13
CA MET A 1 9.64 27.02 6.12
C MET A 1 8.40 26.40 5.51
N SER A 2 8.43 25.12 5.13
CA SER A 2 7.23 24.46 4.60
C SER A 2 6.35 24.02 5.79
N VAL A 3 5.07 24.24 5.67
CA VAL A 3 4.08 23.83 6.69
C VAL A 3 3.51 22.49 6.25
N THR A 4 3.82 21.42 6.97
CA THR A 4 3.44 20.04 6.60
C THR A 4 1.93 19.87 6.36
N SER A 5 1.09 20.65 7.04
CA SER A 5 -0.36 20.63 6.87
C SER A 5 -0.86 21.15 5.50
N LEU A 6 0.00 21.78 4.71
CA LEU A 6 -0.33 22.26 3.37
C LEU A 6 0.12 21.29 2.26
N PHE A 7 0.76 20.18 2.60
CA PHE A 7 1.11 19.17 1.60
C PHE A 7 -0.14 18.51 1.03
N ASN A 8 -0.20 18.49 -0.30
CA ASN A 8 -1.20 17.75 -1.04
C ASN A 8 -0.59 16.44 -1.51
N VAL A 9 -1.37 15.37 -1.42
CA VAL A 9 -1.04 14.10 -2.05
C VAL A 9 -2.08 13.80 -3.13
N GLN A 10 -1.63 13.66 -4.35
CA GLN A 10 -2.49 13.44 -5.51
C GLN A 10 -2.03 12.19 -6.27
N VAL A 11 -2.97 11.54 -6.93
CA VAL A 11 -2.73 10.29 -7.65
C VAL A 11 -3.30 10.33 -9.06
N GLY A 12 -2.50 9.84 -10.02
CA GLY A 12 -2.90 9.60 -11.40
C GLY A 12 -2.70 8.13 -11.78
N LYS A 13 -3.61 7.56 -12.56
CA LYS A 13 -3.49 6.17 -13.02
C LYS A 13 -2.62 6.11 -14.27
N GLU A 14 -1.47 5.44 -14.18
CA GLU A 14 -0.61 5.20 -15.33
C GLU A 14 -1.15 4.07 -16.22
N THR A 15 -1.02 4.24 -17.52
CA THR A 15 -1.27 3.19 -18.53
C THR A 15 -0.01 2.42 -18.87
N THR A 16 1.13 3.09 -18.81
CA THR A 16 2.46 2.50 -19.01
C THR A 16 3.30 2.78 -17.79
N TRP A 17 3.89 1.75 -17.22
CA TRP A 17 4.66 1.86 -15.99
C TRP A 17 5.79 2.88 -16.09
N GLY A 18 5.86 3.79 -15.13
CA GLY A 18 6.89 4.82 -15.04
C GLY A 18 6.74 5.98 -16.02
N THR A 19 5.60 6.05 -16.73
CA THR A 19 5.26 7.20 -17.56
C THR A 19 4.33 8.11 -16.78
N ALA A 20 4.83 9.31 -16.46
CA ALA A 20 4.07 10.31 -15.72
C ALA A 20 2.72 10.63 -16.39
N VAL A 21 1.70 10.73 -15.57
CA VAL A 21 0.35 11.14 -16.00
C VAL A 21 -0.17 12.24 -15.07
N ALA A 22 -1.05 13.09 -15.58
CA ALA A 22 -1.74 14.08 -14.77
C ALA A 22 -2.52 13.42 -13.63
N GLN A 23 -2.51 14.05 -12.47
CA GLN A 23 -3.22 13.55 -11.31
C GLN A 23 -4.73 13.77 -11.50
N THR A 24 -5.51 12.75 -11.14
CA THR A 24 -6.97 12.75 -11.33
C THR A 24 -7.75 12.71 -10.02
N ALA A 25 -7.07 12.42 -8.92
CA ALA A 25 -7.67 12.37 -7.59
C ALA A 25 -6.72 12.90 -6.52
N LYS A 26 -7.27 13.66 -5.56
CA LYS A 26 -6.59 14.06 -4.35
C LYS A 26 -6.93 13.05 -3.26
N LEU A 27 -5.91 12.48 -2.61
CA LEU A 27 -6.10 11.58 -1.48
C LEU A 27 -6.39 12.41 -0.23
N MET A 28 -7.58 12.23 0.35
CA MET A 28 -8.07 13.10 1.42
C MET A 28 -7.71 12.60 2.81
N GLY A 29 -7.43 11.30 2.96
CA GLY A 29 -7.14 10.66 4.24
C GLY A 29 -5.66 10.62 4.61
N VAL A 30 -4.76 11.19 3.83
CA VAL A 30 -3.31 11.06 4.03
C VAL A 30 -2.85 11.72 5.33
N LYS A 31 -2.21 10.93 6.19
CA LYS A 31 -1.54 11.37 7.43
C LYS A 31 -0.06 11.67 7.16
N SER A 32 0.61 10.80 6.43
CA SER A 32 2.00 10.98 6.05
C SER A 32 2.34 10.29 4.74
N LEU A 33 3.23 10.87 3.97
CA LEU A 33 3.90 10.24 2.82
C LEU A 33 5.39 10.50 2.96
N THR A 34 6.16 9.42 3.17
CA THR A 34 7.60 9.48 3.36
C THR A 34 8.30 8.97 2.11
N PRO A 35 8.91 9.85 1.29
CA PRO A 35 9.66 9.45 0.13
C PRO A 35 10.98 8.79 0.52
N THR A 36 11.34 7.71 -0.16
CA THR A 36 12.62 7.02 -0.02
C THR A 36 13.27 6.88 -1.39
N PRO A 37 14.00 7.91 -1.85
CA PRO A 37 14.75 7.80 -3.09
C PRO A 37 15.89 6.80 -2.92
N LEU A 38 15.91 5.76 -3.75
CA LEU A 38 16.97 4.77 -3.78
C LEU A 38 18.01 5.20 -4.81
N VAL A 39 19.15 5.72 -4.35
CA VAL A 39 20.24 6.19 -5.20
C VAL A 39 21.46 5.34 -4.93
N ASN A 40 21.92 4.61 -5.94
CA ASN A 40 23.13 3.80 -5.87
C ASN A 40 24.29 4.56 -6.51
N THR A 41 25.33 4.82 -5.74
CA THR A 41 26.57 5.39 -6.24
C THR A 41 27.68 4.35 -6.25
N LYS A 42 28.51 4.36 -7.28
CA LYS A 42 29.70 3.53 -7.38
C LYS A 42 30.95 4.38 -7.33
N LEU A 43 31.83 4.04 -6.39
CA LEU A 43 33.16 4.65 -6.29
C LEU A 43 34.14 3.87 -7.16
N PHE A 44 34.80 4.55 -8.08
CA PHE A 44 35.87 3.98 -8.87
C PHE A 44 37.19 4.10 -8.14
N LYS A 45 37.87 2.98 -7.93
CA LYS A 45 39.17 2.88 -7.31
C LYS A 45 40.18 2.48 -8.39
N HIS A 46 41.21 3.33 -8.58
CA HIS A 46 42.24 3.07 -9.54
C HIS A 46 43.60 3.14 -8.87
N LEU A 47 44.52 2.26 -9.29
CA LEU A 47 45.95 2.33 -8.89
C LEU A 47 46.65 3.38 -9.73
N ARG A 48 46.75 4.60 -9.18
CA ARG A 48 47.36 5.78 -9.86
C ARG A 48 48.61 6.29 -9.16
N GLY A 49 49.24 5.48 -8.30
CA GLY A 49 50.40 5.92 -7.52
C GLY A 49 50.07 6.97 -6.43
N SER A 50 48.80 7.06 -6.02
CA SER A 50 48.31 7.96 -4.97
C SER A 50 47.79 7.16 -3.79
N LEU A 51 47.96 7.70 -2.58
CA LEU A 51 47.37 7.13 -1.36
C LEU A 51 45.84 7.27 -1.30
N GLN A 52 45.25 8.03 -2.22
CA GLN A 52 43.80 8.22 -2.31
C GLN A 52 43.18 7.21 -3.31
N PRO A 53 42.58 6.09 -2.85
CA PRO A 53 42.15 4.99 -3.72
C PRO A 53 40.90 5.29 -4.51
N ALA A 54 40.06 6.25 -4.10
CA ALA A 54 38.81 6.61 -4.76
C ALA A 54 38.95 7.98 -5.43
N PHE A 55 38.72 8.01 -6.75
CA PHE A 55 38.91 9.23 -7.55
C PHE A 55 37.58 9.77 -8.10
N GLU A 56 36.61 8.94 -8.28
CA GLU A 56 35.37 9.31 -8.95
C GLU A 56 34.19 8.55 -8.36
N ALA A 57 33.08 9.26 -8.16
CA ALA A 57 31.80 8.69 -7.80
C ALA A 57 30.85 8.88 -8.97
N MET A 58 30.23 7.80 -9.43
CA MET A 58 29.22 7.85 -10.48
C MET A 58 27.90 7.30 -9.96
N LEU A 59 26.79 7.85 -10.45
CA LEU A 59 25.48 7.30 -10.24
C LEU A 59 25.39 5.94 -10.96
N ALA A 60 25.25 4.87 -10.19
CA ALA A 60 25.22 3.49 -10.72
C ALA A 60 23.80 2.96 -10.91
N GLY A 61 22.80 3.73 -10.54
CA GLY A 61 21.40 3.41 -10.70
C GLY A 61 20.54 4.06 -9.62
N GLY A 62 19.24 4.06 -9.85
CA GLY A 62 18.28 4.59 -8.91
C GLY A 62 16.97 3.77 -8.94
N ALA A 63 16.10 4.07 -8.02
CA ALA A 63 14.70 3.66 -7.97
C ALA A 63 13.96 4.60 -7.03
N GLY A 64 12.64 4.51 -6.99
CA GLY A 64 11.81 5.23 -6.04
C GLY A 64 11.09 4.28 -5.10
N ALA A 65 10.96 4.65 -3.85
CA ALA A 65 10.09 3.99 -2.89
C ALA A 65 9.41 5.03 -2.02
N ALA A 66 8.33 4.65 -1.36
CA ALA A 66 7.63 5.49 -0.39
C ALA A 66 6.88 4.65 0.62
N SER A 67 6.67 5.21 1.82
CA SER A 67 5.70 4.70 2.79
C SER A 67 4.59 5.74 2.92
N LEU A 68 3.35 5.31 2.78
CA LEU A 68 2.15 6.13 2.85
C LEU A 68 1.27 5.64 3.99
N GLU A 69 0.94 6.52 4.91
CA GLU A 69 -0.04 6.28 5.97
C GLU A 69 -1.26 7.18 5.76
N GLU A 70 -2.44 6.58 5.79
CA GLU A 70 -3.70 7.26 5.55
C GLU A 70 -4.83 6.74 6.46
N THR A 71 -5.79 7.61 6.76
CA THR A 71 -7.09 7.18 7.27
C THR A 71 -7.82 6.43 6.18
N GLY A 72 -8.30 5.23 6.47
CA GLY A 72 -9.09 4.46 5.52
C GLY A 72 -10.43 5.15 5.25
N THR A 73 -10.69 5.44 3.98
CA THR A 73 -11.98 5.95 3.52
C THR A 73 -12.57 5.01 2.49
N TYR A 74 -13.90 4.99 2.36
CA TYR A 74 -14.57 4.12 1.39
C TYR A 74 -14.19 4.46 -0.06
N GLU A 75 -13.81 5.72 -0.31
CA GLU A 75 -13.46 6.22 -1.63
C GLU A 75 -11.99 5.95 -1.99
N ASP A 76 -11.07 6.09 -1.02
CA ASP A 76 -9.62 6.01 -1.29
C ASP A 76 -9.07 4.58 -1.14
N ILE A 77 -9.71 3.72 -0.35
CA ILE A 77 -9.28 2.33 -0.14
C ILE A 77 -9.17 1.54 -1.46
N LEU A 78 -9.95 1.92 -2.47
CA LEU A 78 -9.92 1.28 -3.79
C LEU A 78 -8.56 1.46 -4.48
N PHE A 79 -7.92 2.63 -4.34
CA PHE A 79 -6.58 2.86 -4.89
C PHE A 79 -5.57 1.88 -4.29
N ALA A 80 -5.65 1.65 -2.97
CA ALA A 80 -4.77 0.73 -2.28
C ALA A 80 -4.96 -0.72 -2.76
N PHE A 81 -6.20 -1.20 -2.86
CA PHE A 81 -6.49 -2.56 -3.32
C PHE A 81 -6.17 -2.77 -4.79
N GLU A 82 -6.47 -1.81 -5.68
CA GLU A 82 -6.14 -1.92 -7.10
C GLU A 82 -4.63 -1.90 -7.35
N SER A 83 -3.88 -1.16 -6.54
CA SER A 83 -2.42 -1.12 -6.62
C SER A 83 -1.76 -2.38 -6.04
N LEU A 84 -2.33 -2.97 -4.97
CA LEU A 84 -1.80 -4.17 -4.34
C LEU A 84 -2.20 -5.45 -5.10
N MET A 85 -3.49 -5.60 -5.42
CA MET A 85 -4.07 -6.85 -5.94
C MET A 85 -4.29 -6.80 -7.45
N HIS A 86 -5.37 -6.18 -7.88
CA HIS A 86 -5.73 -6.00 -9.30
C HIS A 86 -6.84 -4.97 -9.45
N ILE A 87 -7.00 -4.48 -10.69
CA ILE A 87 -8.11 -3.61 -11.03
C ILE A 87 -9.40 -4.45 -11.08
N ALA A 88 -10.29 -4.24 -10.10
CA ALA A 88 -11.56 -4.95 -10.04
C ALA A 88 -12.64 -4.22 -10.83
N THR A 89 -13.35 -4.96 -11.69
CA THR A 89 -14.52 -4.44 -12.39
C THR A 89 -15.70 -4.37 -11.43
N PRO A 90 -16.32 -3.19 -11.23
CA PRO A 90 -17.50 -3.07 -10.38
C PRO A 90 -18.69 -3.82 -11.00
N THR A 91 -19.44 -4.50 -10.15
CA THR A 91 -20.69 -5.19 -10.53
C THR A 91 -21.86 -4.66 -9.70
N GLY A 92 -23.09 -4.80 -10.21
CA GLY A 92 -24.30 -4.29 -9.58
C GLY A 92 -24.75 -2.93 -10.09
N ALA A 93 -25.92 -2.49 -9.67
CA ALA A 93 -26.54 -1.21 -10.06
C ALA A 93 -26.46 -0.14 -8.96
N GLY A 94 -25.63 -0.39 -7.92
CA GLY A 94 -25.44 0.41 -6.70
C GLY A 94 -26.23 -0.19 -5.50
N PRO A 95 -25.55 -0.42 -4.37
CA PRO A 95 -24.10 -0.25 -4.18
C PRO A 95 -23.28 -1.23 -5.03
N TYR A 96 -22.12 -0.77 -5.53
CA TYR A 96 -21.26 -1.60 -6.37
C TYR A 96 -20.46 -2.59 -5.54
N THR A 97 -20.35 -3.82 -6.03
CA THR A 97 -19.43 -4.84 -5.49
C THR A 97 -18.17 -4.91 -6.34
N ARG A 98 -17.02 -4.93 -5.70
CA ARG A 98 -15.71 -5.12 -6.34
C ARG A 98 -15.06 -6.39 -5.82
N PRO A 99 -15.02 -7.48 -6.61
CA PRO A 99 -14.39 -8.72 -6.18
C PRO A 99 -12.87 -8.61 -6.26
N TYR A 100 -12.20 -8.76 -5.13
CA TYR A 100 -10.75 -8.89 -5.05
C TYR A 100 -10.42 -10.32 -4.66
N ALA A 101 -9.90 -11.10 -5.61
CA ALA A 101 -9.48 -12.47 -5.40
C ALA A 101 -8.02 -12.65 -5.82
N ALA A 102 -7.27 -13.49 -5.10
CA ALA A 102 -5.95 -13.87 -5.52
C ALA A 102 -6.03 -14.66 -6.83
N PRO A 103 -5.29 -14.28 -7.87
CA PRO A 103 -5.32 -15.00 -9.14
C PRO A 103 -4.55 -16.32 -9.01
N HIS A 104 -5.10 -17.38 -9.59
CA HIS A 104 -4.48 -18.69 -9.55
C HIS A 104 -3.78 -19.12 -10.86
N ALA A 105 -4.10 -18.49 -11.98
CA ALA A 105 -3.66 -18.94 -13.30
C ALA A 105 -2.93 -17.90 -14.14
N THR A 106 -3.23 -16.62 -13.96
CA THR A 106 -2.66 -15.53 -14.76
C THR A 106 -2.26 -14.36 -13.88
N GLN A 107 -1.21 -13.66 -14.29
CA GLN A 107 -0.80 -12.42 -13.62
C GLN A 107 -1.89 -11.36 -13.79
N PRO A 108 -2.44 -10.78 -12.70
CA PRO A 108 -3.46 -9.75 -12.81
C PRO A 108 -2.85 -8.42 -13.22
N THR A 109 -3.68 -7.59 -13.82
CA THR A 109 -3.33 -6.21 -14.10
C THR A 109 -3.49 -5.39 -12.82
N ARG A 110 -2.38 -4.99 -12.22
CA ARG A 110 -2.34 -4.07 -11.08
C ARG A 110 -2.36 -2.63 -11.55
N ARG A 111 -2.82 -1.74 -10.69
CA ARG A 111 -2.81 -0.32 -10.95
C ARG A 111 -1.43 0.25 -10.67
N PHE A 112 -0.84 0.88 -11.66
CA PHE A 112 0.33 1.74 -11.49
C PHE A 112 -0.13 3.18 -11.30
N GLU A 113 0.61 3.92 -10.49
CA GLU A 113 0.22 5.28 -10.09
C GLU A 113 1.40 6.25 -10.25
N THR A 114 1.12 7.44 -10.76
CA THR A 114 1.94 8.62 -10.52
C THR A 114 1.44 9.20 -9.19
N LEU A 115 2.25 9.10 -8.14
CA LEU A 115 1.92 9.59 -6.81
C LEU A 115 2.67 10.89 -6.55
N CYS A 116 1.95 12.00 -6.59
CA CYS A 116 2.50 13.34 -6.44
C CYS A 116 2.31 13.84 -5.00
N GLN A 117 3.35 14.46 -4.44
CA GLN A 117 3.27 15.17 -3.17
C GLN A 117 4.03 16.48 -3.21
N GLY A 118 3.58 17.44 -2.45
CA GLY A 118 4.35 18.64 -2.21
C GLY A 118 3.51 19.89 -1.98
N GLN A 119 4.23 21.01 -1.90
CA GLN A 119 3.67 22.32 -1.69
C GLN A 119 4.55 23.40 -2.36
N GLY A 120 3.95 24.34 -3.03
CA GLY A 120 4.66 25.47 -3.64
C GLY A 120 5.57 25.00 -4.78
N SER A 121 6.89 25.20 -4.64
CA SER A 121 7.91 24.76 -5.60
C SER A 121 8.49 23.38 -5.30
N ASP A 122 8.20 22.82 -4.12
CA ASP A 122 8.81 21.57 -3.65
C ASP A 122 7.83 20.42 -3.88
N ILE A 123 7.62 20.09 -5.16
CA ILE A 123 6.65 19.08 -5.60
C ILE A 123 7.39 17.97 -6.33
N TYR A 124 7.15 16.75 -5.89
CA TYR A 124 7.77 15.56 -6.45
C TYR A 124 6.74 14.46 -6.66
N SER A 125 6.92 13.70 -7.73
CA SER A 125 6.11 12.53 -8.06
C SER A 125 6.92 11.26 -8.08
N LEU A 126 6.39 10.21 -7.43
CA LEU A 126 6.85 8.84 -7.59
C LEU A 126 6.18 8.25 -8.83
N LEU A 127 6.98 7.99 -9.85
CA LEU A 127 6.50 7.42 -11.11
C LEU A 127 6.45 5.88 -11.03
N GLY A 128 5.40 5.30 -11.56
CA GLY A 128 5.20 3.86 -11.57
C GLY A 128 4.97 3.28 -10.18
N ALA A 129 4.40 4.05 -9.27
CA ALA A 129 4.16 3.59 -7.91
C ALA A 129 3.23 2.38 -7.89
N ILE A 130 3.62 1.35 -7.13
CA ILE A 130 2.83 0.15 -6.87
C ILE A 130 2.98 -0.27 -5.43
N THR A 131 1.89 -0.66 -4.80
CA THR A 131 1.87 -1.13 -3.43
C THR A 131 2.43 -2.54 -3.35
N THR A 132 3.42 -2.78 -2.51
CA THR A 132 3.99 -4.12 -2.26
C THR A 132 3.50 -4.72 -0.96
N THR A 133 3.23 -3.89 0.03
CA THR A 133 2.66 -4.30 1.32
C THR A 133 1.59 -3.29 1.72
N MET A 134 0.49 -3.80 2.24
CA MET A 134 -0.59 -2.99 2.79
C MET A 134 -0.99 -3.55 4.15
N THR A 135 -1.05 -2.68 5.15
CA THR A 135 -1.55 -3.04 6.49
C THR A 135 -2.79 -2.21 6.79
N LEU A 136 -3.87 -2.91 7.09
CA LEU A 136 -5.15 -2.35 7.55
C LEU A 136 -5.24 -2.57 9.04
N LYS A 137 -5.51 -1.52 9.81
CA LYS A 137 -5.62 -1.60 11.26
C LYS A 137 -6.83 -0.81 11.74
N ALA A 138 -7.67 -1.45 12.54
CA ALA A 138 -8.73 -0.79 13.29
C ALA A 138 -8.79 -1.34 14.70
N MET A 139 -9.01 -0.47 15.68
CA MET A 139 -9.14 -0.83 17.09
C MET A 139 -10.30 -0.07 17.71
N ALA A 140 -11.14 -0.76 18.45
CA ALA A 140 -12.13 -0.13 19.31
C ALA A 140 -11.43 0.59 20.46
N GLY A 141 -11.81 1.84 20.73
CA GLY A 141 -11.32 2.64 21.85
C GLY A 141 -12.49 3.24 22.62
N GLU A 142 -12.21 4.14 23.56
CA GLU A 142 -13.23 4.89 24.29
C GLU A 142 -14.11 5.75 23.35
N ASN A 143 -13.48 6.25 22.27
CA ASN A 143 -14.16 6.84 21.13
C ASN A 143 -13.99 5.92 19.94
N ASP A 144 -14.99 5.90 19.04
CA ASP A 144 -14.89 5.16 17.80
C ASP A 144 -13.70 5.67 16.98
N THR A 145 -12.76 4.77 16.68
CA THR A 145 -11.52 5.13 15.99
C THR A 145 -11.58 4.80 14.52
N GLU A 146 -10.96 5.64 13.71
CA GLU A 146 -10.84 5.44 12.28
C GLU A 146 -9.85 4.32 11.94
N MET A 147 -10.16 3.59 10.87
CA MET A 147 -9.22 2.62 10.31
C MET A 147 -7.99 3.33 9.74
N THR A 148 -6.81 2.82 10.04
CA THR A 148 -5.56 3.28 9.42
C THR A 148 -5.11 2.29 8.35
N ILE A 149 -4.67 2.83 7.21
CA ILE A 149 -4.06 2.07 6.11
C ILE A 149 -2.60 2.53 6.00
N THR A 150 -1.68 1.58 6.04
CA THR A 150 -0.26 1.82 5.74
C THR A 150 0.10 1.07 4.49
N ARG A 151 0.71 1.76 3.51
CA ARG A 151 1.15 1.17 2.24
C ARG A 151 2.64 1.37 2.05
N GLU A 152 3.36 0.29 1.72
CA GLU A 152 4.72 0.37 1.22
C GLU A 152 4.69 0.31 -0.30
N LEU A 153 5.28 1.31 -0.92
CA LEU A 153 5.26 1.51 -2.36
C LEU A 153 6.67 1.43 -2.93
N ILE A 154 6.77 0.84 -4.11
CA ILE A 154 7.95 0.94 -4.96
C ILE A 154 7.57 1.59 -6.29
N GLY A 155 8.51 2.29 -6.91
CA GLY A 155 8.29 2.96 -8.20
C GLY A 155 9.59 3.11 -8.98
N GLN A 156 9.49 3.61 -10.20
CA GLN A 156 10.63 3.75 -11.09
C GLN A 156 11.63 4.78 -10.55
N LYS A 157 11.15 5.98 -10.24
CA LYS A 157 11.97 7.10 -9.76
C LYS A 157 11.09 8.18 -9.14
N TRP A 158 11.72 9.04 -8.34
CA TRP A 158 11.18 10.34 -7.99
C TRP A 158 11.57 11.37 -9.05
N ALA A 159 10.65 12.23 -9.46
CA ALA A 159 10.87 13.31 -10.41
C ALA A 159 10.20 14.59 -9.89
N GLU A 160 10.75 15.75 -10.26
CA GLU A 160 10.08 17.03 -10.07
C GLU A 160 8.76 17.04 -10.85
N ASP A 161 7.73 17.67 -10.29
CA ASP A 161 6.39 17.71 -10.86
C ASP A 161 5.66 19.00 -10.44
N THR A 162 4.39 19.10 -10.83
CA THR A 162 3.48 20.18 -10.44
C THR A 162 2.20 19.57 -9.89
N VAL A 163 1.62 20.21 -8.89
CA VAL A 163 0.31 19.79 -8.34
C VAL A 163 -0.81 20.25 -9.25
N ASP A 164 -1.68 19.35 -9.66
CA ASP A 164 -2.88 19.70 -10.41
C ASP A 164 -3.91 20.41 -9.52
N SER A 165 -4.67 21.33 -10.12
CA SER A 165 -5.74 22.06 -9.43
C SER A 165 -6.97 21.16 -9.25
N LEU A 166 -6.88 20.21 -8.31
CA LEU A 166 -7.96 19.30 -7.97
C LEU A 166 -8.77 19.82 -6.77
N SER A 167 -10.09 19.78 -6.91
CA SER A 167 -10.98 20.10 -5.80
C SER A 167 -10.94 19.02 -4.73
N ASP A 168 -11.17 19.42 -3.48
CA ASP A 168 -11.34 18.48 -2.38
C ASP A 168 -12.58 17.62 -2.62
N ARG A 169 -12.45 16.31 -2.35
CA ARG A 169 -13.54 15.37 -2.46
C ARG A 169 -14.15 15.14 -1.08
N THR A 170 -15.46 14.96 -1.03
CA THR A 170 -16.10 14.42 0.17
C THR A 170 -15.72 12.96 0.29
N VAL A 171 -15.17 12.57 1.43
CA VAL A 171 -14.80 11.20 1.73
C VAL A 171 -15.42 10.77 3.06
N ASN A 172 -15.73 9.48 3.17
CA ASN A 172 -16.34 8.89 4.34
C ASN A 172 -15.32 7.99 5.03
N PRO A 173 -14.84 8.32 6.24
CA PRO A 173 -13.89 7.50 6.96
C PRO A 173 -14.54 6.16 7.37
N ILE A 174 -13.73 5.10 7.34
CA ILE A 174 -14.11 3.78 7.82
C ILE A 174 -13.78 3.72 9.32
N MET A 175 -14.82 3.59 10.14
CA MET A 175 -14.69 3.57 11.60
C MET A 175 -14.61 2.14 12.13
N ALA A 176 -14.02 1.97 13.32
CA ALA A 176 -13.94 0.66 13.97
C ALA A 176 -15.32 0.03 14.20
N SER A 177 -16.34 0.83 14.46
CA SER A 177 -17.74 0.40 14.60
C SER A 177 -18.37 -0.16 13.31
N HIS A 178 -17.78 0.10 12.13
CA HIS A 178 -18.27 -0.42 10.86
C HIS A 178 -17.87 -1.88 10.62
N PHE A 179 -17.00 -2.45 11.46
CA PHE A 179 -16.53 -3.83 11.29
C PHE A 179 -17.34 -4.82 12.10
N ALA A 180 -17.64 -5.95 11.47
CA ALA A 180 -18.18 -7.13 12.14
C ALA A 180 -17.28 -8.32 11.85
N CYS A 181 -16.95 -9.08 12.88
CA CYS A 181 -16.17 -10.29 12.76
C CYS A 181 -17.10 -11.52 12.88
N TYR A 182 -16.90 -12.48 11.99
CA TYR A 182 -17.65 -13.73 11.98
C TYR A 182 -16.68 -14.90 12.06
N MET A 183 -17.04 -15.92 12.81
CA MET A 183 -16.28 -17.17 12.88
C MET A 183 -17.26 -18.34 12.74
N ASP A 184 -17.17 -19.03 11.63
CA ASP A 184 -18.03 -20.15 11.30
C ASP A 184 -17.22 -21.44 11.25
N ALA A 185 -17.90 -22.58 11.45
CA ALA A 185 -17.26 -23.88 11.36
C ALA A 185 -16.70 -24.13 9.95
N TRP A 186 -15.60 -24.87 9.88
CA TRP A 186 -14.99 -25.25 8.59
C TRP A 186 -16.01 -25.97 7.68
N GLY A 187 -16.16 -25.47 6.46
CA GLY A 187 -17.16 -25.97 5.50
C GLY A 187 -18.57 -25.46 5.71
N GLY A 188 -18.82 -24.62 6.72
CA GLY A 188 -20.09 -23.94 6.92
C GLY A 188 -20.26 -22.71 6.02
N THR A 189 -21.43 -22.07 6.14
CA THR A 189 -21.70 -20.81 5.43
C THR A 189 -21.03 -19.66 6.16
N MET A 190 -20.10 -19.00 5.49
CA MET A 190 -19.39 -17.85 6.05
C MET A 190 -20.33 -16.66 6.31
N GLY A 191 -20.10 -15.98 7.45
CA GLY A 191 -20.83 -14.77 7.81
C GLY A 191 -22.13 -15.02 8.58
N THR A 192 -22.31 -16.20 9.18
CA THR A 192 -23.52 -16.55 9.94
C THR A 192 -23.35 -16.39 11.45
N THR A 193 -22.16 -16.65 11.99
CA THR A 193 -21.89 -16.60 13.43
C THR A 193 -21.05 -15.37 13.78
N ALA A 194 -21.71 -14.30 14.22
CA ALA A 194 -21.03 -13.07 14.61
C ALA A 194 -20.34 -13.21 15.97
N LEU A 195 -19.09 -12.76 16.07
CA LEU A 195 -18.35 -12.61 17.33
C LEU A 195 -18.68 -11.24 17.95
N THR A 196 -19.82 -11.15 18.62
CA THR A 196 -20.25 -9.92 19.29
C THR A 196 -19.51 -9.72 20.62
N ALA A 197 -19.13 -8.46 20.92
CA ALA A 197 -18.44 -8.06 22.15
C ALA A 197 -17.16 -8.86 22.47
N THR A 198 -16.51 -9.40 21.44
CA THR A 198 -15.35 -10.29 21.58
C THR A 198 -14.11 -9.70 20.92
N VAL A 199 -14.26 -9.09 19.74
CA VAL A 199 -13.13 -8.54 18.98
C VAL A 199 -12.96 -7.06 19.31
N LYS A 200 -11.79 -6.71 19.86
CA LYS A 200 -11.38 -5.32 20.16
C LYS A 200 -10.70 -4.63 19.00
N GLY A 201 -10.14 -5.39 18.08
CA GLY A 201 -9.45 -4.83 16.93
C GLY A 201 -8.83 -5.88 16.04
N PHE A 202 -8.39 -5.44 14.88
CA PHE A 202 -7.68 -6.29 13.94
C PHE A 202 -6.52 -5.53 13.28
N GLU A 203 -5.55 -6.29 12.82
CA GLU A 203 -4.48 -5.85 11.94
C GLU A 203 -4.35 -6.88 10.82
N LEU A 204 -4.68 -6.49 9.60
CA LEU A 204 -4.57 -7.33 8.40
C LEU A 204 -3.40 -6.80 7.55
N SER A 205 -2.35 -7.60 7.44
CA SER A 205 -1.20 -7.32 6.59
C SER A 205 -1.26 -8.18 5.34
N LEU A 206 -1.29 -7.54 4.18
CA LEU A 206 -1.33 -8.16 2.86
C LEU A 206 -0.04 -7.82 2.12
N MET A 207 0.59 -8.82 1.51
CA MET A 207 1.84 -8.66 0.77
C MET A 207 1.69 -9.18 -0.66
N ALA A 208 2.09 -8.37 -1.62
CA ALA A 208 2.18 -8.74 -3.04
C ALA A 208 3.52 -8.24 -3.58
N PRO A 209 4.60 -9.04 -3.45
CA PRO A 209 5.95 -8.61 -3.76
C PRO A 209 6.09 -8.22 -5.24
N ALA A 210 6.94 -7.24 -5.50
CA ALA A 210 7.38 -6.86 -6.83
C ALA A 210 8.86 -6.46 -6.76
N ILE A 211 9.62 -6.83 -7.78
CA ILE A 211 11.05 -6.51 -7.90
C ILE A 211 11.33 -5.72 -9.18
N TYR A 212 12.38 -4.93 -9.15
CA TYR A 212 12.78 -4.13 -10.31
C TYR A 212 13.45 -4.96 -11.39
N LYS A 213 12.97 -4.85 -12.63
CA LYS A 213 13.69 -5.29 -13.84
C LYS A 213 14.64 -4.20 -14.29
N ARG A 214 15.92 -4.51 -14.35
CA ARG A 214 16.96 -3.59 -14.81
C ARG A 214 17.55 -4.08 -16.13
N TYR A 215 17.72 -3.16 -17.07
CA TYR A 215 18.28 -3.45 -18.39
C TYR A 215 19.59 -2.67 -18.59
N LEU A 216 20.47 -3.22 -19.41
CA LEU A 216 21.71 -2.51 -19.82
C LEU A 216 21.33 -1.18 -20.50
N GLY A 217 22.07 -0.13 -20.14
CA GLY A 217 21.85 1.21 -20.66
C GLY A 217 20.80 2.04 -19.91
N ASN A 218 20.07 1.46 -18.97
CA ASN A 218 19.07 2.17 -18.17
C ASN A 218 19.59 2.48 -16.77
N LEU A 219 19.54 3.76 -16.39
CA LEU A 219 19.89 4.21 -15.05
C LEU A 219 18.81 3.82 -14.01
N PHE A 220 17.55 3.86 -14.43
CA PHE A 220 16.38 3.48 -13.63
C PHE A 220 15.79 2.14 -14.10
N PRO A 221 15.01 1.45 -13.27
CA PRO A 221 14.34 0.22 -13.69
C PRO A 221 13.47 0.44 -14.92
N GLY A 222 13.49 -0.50 -15.85
CA GLY A 222 12.67 -0.46 -17.06
C GLY A 222 11.33 -1.21 -16.93
N GLY A 223 11.09 -1.86 -15.78
CA GLY A 223 9.87 -2.61 -15.52
C GLY A 223 9.87 -3.24 -14.13
N LEU A 224 8.79 -3.95 -13.84
CA LEU A 224 8.62 -4.75 -12.63
C LEU A 224 8.49 -6.22 -12.98
N GLU A 225 8.92 -7.06 -12.06
CA GLU A 225 8.71 -8.50 -12.06
C GLU A 225 8.01 -8.90 -10.78
N TYR A 226 7.07 -9.82 -10.91
CA TYR A 226 6.34 -10.36 -9.78
C TYR A 226 6.83 -11.79 -9.57
N PRO A 227 7.74 -12.02 -8.59
CA PRO A 227 8.42 -13.30 -8.45
C PRO A 227 7.48 -14.43 -8.06
N GLU A 228 6.46 -14.12 -7.29
CA GLU A 228 5.45 -15.09 -6.84
C GLU A 228 4.08 -14.42 -6.81
N TRP A 229 3.09 -15.15 -7.32
CA TRP A 229 1.70 -14.85 -7.08
C TRP A 229 1.22 -15.70 -5.92
N GLY A 230 1.11 -15.10 -4.84
CA GLY A 230 0.54 -15.68 -3.66
C GLY A 230 0.85 -14.75 -2.52
N PHE A 231 -0.10 -14.49 -1.76
CA PHE A 231 0.03 -13.77 -0.53
C PHE A 231 0.64 -14.72 0.51
N SER A 232 1.90 -15.11 0.32
CA SER A 232 2.58 -16.11 1.15
C SER A 232 2.74 -15.67 2.60
N ASP A 233 2.80 -14.35 2.84
CA ASP A 233 3.03 -13.76 4.16
C ASP A 233 1.87 -12.91 4.66
N ASN A 234 0.66 -13.19 4.20
CA ASN A 234 -0.52 -12.52 4.72
C ASN A 234 -0.76 -12.89 6.17
N LYS A 235 -0.98 -11.88 7.00
CA LYS A 235 -1.16 -12.05 8.44
C LYS A 235 -2.40 -11.32 8.90
N LEU A 236 -3.22 -12.03 9.66
CA LEU A 236 -4.33 -11.44 10.40
C LEU A 236 -4.05 -11.58 11.89
N LYS A 237 -3.99 -10.45 12.59
CA LYS A 237 -3.95 -10.40 14.04
C LYS A 237 -5.29 -9.91 14.54
N LEU A 238 -5.85 -10.58 15.52
CA LEU A 238 -7.06 -10.18 16.20
C LEU A 238 -6.74 -9.87 17.67
N SER A 239 -7.22 -8.73 18.14
CA SER A 239 -7.22 -8.39 19.56
C SER A 239 -8.56 -8.76 20.14
N LEU A 240 -8.58 -9.72 21.07
CA LEU A 240 -9.80 -10.30 21.61
C LEU A 240 -9.98 -9.90 23.09
N GLU A 241 -11.24 -9.71 23.49
CA GLU A 241 -11.61 -9.62 24.90
C GLU A 241 -11.55 -11.02 25.51
N PHE A 242 -10.93 -11.13 26.69
CA PHE A 242 -10.87 -12.40 27.42
C PHE A 242 -12.24 -12.72 28.04
N ASN A 243 -12.96 -13.64 27.43
CA ASN A 243 -14.29 -14.10 27.87
C ASN A 243 -14.49 -15.59 27.56
N SER A 244 -15.64 -16.14 27.94
CA SER A 244 -15.96 -17.56 27.74
C SER A 244 -15.92 -17.98 26.26
N THR A 245 -16.31 -17.10 25.36
CA THR A 245 -16.27 -17.35 23.89
C THR A 245 -14.82 -17.50 23.41
N VAL A 246 -13.93 -16.61 23.83
CA VAL A 246 -12.49 -16.68 23.48
C VAL A 246 -11.85 -17.93 24.07
N ASN A 247 -12.18 -18.29 25.33
CA ASN A 247 -11.68 -19.52 25.92
C ASN A 247 -12.06 -20.75 25.09
N SER A 248 -13.33 -20.85 24.67
CA SER A 248 -13.79 -21.97 23.85
C SER A 248 -13.09 -22.04 22.49
N ILE A 249 -12.77 -20.88 21.88
CA ILE A 249 -11.99 -20.80 20.64
C ILE A 249 -10.56 -21.29 20.87
N VAL A 250 -9.91 -20.81 21.92
CA VAL A 250 -8.54 -21.20 22.29
C VAL A 250 -8.48 -22.71 22.59
N ASP A 251 -9.43 -23.22 23.37
CA ASP A 251 -9.53 -24.65 23.70
C ASP A 251 -9.72 -25.50 22.44
N SER A 252 -10.53 -25.05 21.48
CA SER A 252 -10.72 -25.75 20.22
C SER A 252 -9.45 -25.77 19.35
N ILE A 253 -8.65 -24.71 19.37
CA ILE A 253 -7.38 -24.64 18.63
C ILE A 253 -6.33 -25.54 19.31
N ILE A 254 -6.20 -25.49 20.64
CA ILE A 254 -5.27 -26.32 21.41
C ILE A 254 -5.68 -27.79 21.33
N GLY A 255 -6.99 -28.10 21.47
CA GLY A 255 -7.49 -29.47 21.37
C GLY A 255 -7.42 -30.08 19.97
N ALA A 256 -7.37 -29.26 18.93
CA ALA A 256 -7.16 -29.72 17.56
C ALA A 256 -5.67 -29.97 17.23
N ALA A 257 -4.76 -29.47 18.08
CA ALA A 257 -3.31 -29.66 17.92
C ALA A 257 -2.76 -30.85 18.77
N ALA A 258 -3.60 -31.47 19.59
CA ALA A 258 -3.31 -32.66 20.39
C ALA A 258 -3.89 -33.91 19.73
#